data_ed61d89b611f34a4fec886a9a0415df9
#
_entry.id   ed61d89b611f34a4fec886a9a0415df9
#
_cell.length_a   1.000
_cell.length_b   1.000
_cell.length_c   1.000
_cell.angle_alpha   90.00
_cell.angle_beta   90.00
_cell.angle_gamma   90.00
#
_symmetry.space_group_name_H-M   'P 1'
#
loop_
_entity.id
_entity.type
_entity.pdbx_description
1 polymer ?
#
loop_
_entity_poly.entity_id
_entity_poly.type
_entity_poly.pdbx_seq_one_letter_code
_entity_poly.pdbx_strand_id
1 'polypeptide(L)'
;LFQRCPDILENYQERFRYICVDEYQDTNTVQFELIRLLAMKYRNLCVVGDDAQSIYSFRGANIDNILRFQEQYSGSRLFKLEQNYRSTQTIVSAANSLIGHNRGQIHKEVFSRKELGEPISVIQTYSDIDEATAVMKCIREFRNNEQIPYSQMAVLYRTNAQSRAFEEVLRKSSVPYRVYGGMSFYQRKEIKDIIAYLRLTVNMYDEEALRRVINYPARGIGQTTLDKVFKAASVHETTPWEVLCTPKLLPDVNAGTRSKLLAFVQMIKSFNERHSKDDAYSLVLDIVRQSGMQAEVNRGHEPEDIA
;
A
#
# COMPACT_ATOMS: atom_id res chain seq x y z
N LEU A 1 28.78 -3.39 -6.02
CA LEU A 1 29.33 -3.93 -7.26
C LEU A 1 30.22 -2.89 -7.95
N PHE A 2 29.74 -1.76 -8.41
CA PHE A 2 30.47 -0.76 -9.20
C PHE A 2 31.72 -0.19 -8.49
N GLN A 3 31.68 -0.03 -7.16
CA GLN A 3 32.85 0.40 -6.39
C GLN A 3 33.94 -0.67 -6.28
N ARG A 4 33.60 -1.96 -6.43
CA ARG A 4 34.52 -3.10 -6.29
C ARG A 4 34.94 -3.71 -7.63
N CYS A 5 34.23 -3.42 -8.71
CA CYS A 5 34.44 -3.97 -10.03
C CYS A 5 34.48 -2.83 -11.06
N PRO A 6 35.63 -2.12 -11.19
CA PRO A 6 35.76 -0.98 -12.11
C PRO A 6 35.53 -1.32 -13.58
N ASP A 7 35.90 -2.50 -14.02
CA ASP A 7 35.69 -3.04 -15.34
C ASP A 7 34.20 -3.13 -15.70
N ILE A 8 33.38 -3.57 -14.75
CA ILE A 8 31.91 -3.62 -14.92
C ILE A 8 31.36 -2.20 -14.99
N LEU A 9 31.81 -1.30 -14.10
CA LEU A 9 31.38 0.10 -14.13
C LEU A 9 31.74 0.75 -15.48
N GLU A 10 32.93 0.55 -15.98
CA GLU A 10 33.38 1.11 -17.26
C GLU A 10 32.49 0.63 -18.41
N ASN A 11 32.16 -0.64 -18.48
CA ASN A 11 31.25 -1.18 -19.50
C ASN A 11 29.89 -0.48 -19.49
N TYR A 12 29.34 -0.22 -18.30
CA TYR A 12 28.07 0.51 -18.18
C TYR A 12 28.21 1.99 -18.53
N GLN A 13 29.32 2.64 -18.19
CA GLN A 13 29.61 4.02 -18.56
C GLN A 13 29.73 4.19 -20.07
N GLU A 14 30.36 3.24 -20.76
CA GLU A 14 30.44 3.23 -22.23
C GLU A 14 29.08 3.06 -22.89
N ARG A 15 28.22 2.25 -22.27
CA ARG A 15 26.86 2.00 -22.75
C ARG A 15 25.94 3.19 -22.53
N PHE A 16 26.04 3.85 -21.35
CA PHE A 16 25.16 4.96 -20.96
C PHE A 16 25.91 6.29 -21.01
N ARG A 17 26.13 6.79 -22.21
CA ARG A 17 26.85 8.06 -22.46
C ARG A 17 26.02 9.30 -22.14
N TYR A 18 24.68 9.18 -22.11
CA TYR A 18 23.73 10.20 -21.74
C TYR A 18 22.78 9.59 -20.72
N ILE A 19 22.59 10.27 -19.61
CA ILE A 19 21.73 9.82 -18.51
C ILE A 19 20.71 10.92 -18.24
N CYS A 20 19.42 10.56 -18.33
CA CYS A 20 18.31 11.41 -17.91
C CYS A 20 17.62 10.78 -16.70
N VAL A 21 17.41 11.57 -15.65
CA VAL A 21 16.74 11.12 -14.43
C VAL A 21 15.54 12.02 -14.19
N ASP A 22 14.37 11.43 -14.12
CA ASP A 22 13.12 12.11 -13.78
C ASP A 22 12.82 11.97 -12.29
N GLU A 23 11.96 12.84 -11.76
CA GLU A 23 11.58 12.90 -10.35
C GLU A 23 12.78 12.87 -9.38
N TYR A 24 13.82 13.64 -9.73
CA TYR A 24 15.12 13.58 -9.06
C TYR A 24 15.04 13.94 -7.57
N GLN A 25 14.07 14.73 -7.14
CA GLN A 25 13.81 15.09 -5.74
C GLN A 25 13.46 13.88 -4.87
N ASP A 26 13.02 12.76 -5.48
CA ASP A 26 12.61 11.55 -4.76
C ASP A 26 13.75 10.50 -4.67
N THR A 27 14.93 10.83 -5.16
CA THR A 27 16.08 9.92 -5.12
C THR A 27 16.65 9.80 -3.70
N ASN A 28 16.94 8.55 -3.30
CA ASN A 28 17.66 8.28 -2.06
C ASN A 28 19.19 8.32 -2.29
N THR A 29 19.96 8.25 -1.19
CA THR A 29 21.44 8.32 -1.24
C THR A 29 22.07 7.22 -2.09
N VAL A 30 21.49 6.02 -2.11
CA VAL A 30 22.03 4.90 -2.92
C VAL A 30 21.78 5.14 -4.40
N GLN A 31 20.59 5.60 -4.77
CA GLN A 31 20.25 5.96 -6.14
C GLN A 31 21.09 7.11 -6.64
N PHE A 32 21.26 8.14 -5.81
CA PHE A 32 22.18 9.25 -6.11
C PHE A 32 23.61 8.76 -6.41
N GLU A 33 24.17 7.91 -5.54
CA GLU A 33 25.52 7.39 -5.73
C GLU A 33 25.63 6.51 -6.99
N LEU A 34 24.61 5.73 -7.30
CA LEU A 34 24.54 4.95 -8.53
C LEU A 34 24.59 5.85 -9.77
N ILE A 35 23.76 6.90 -9.79
CA ILE A 35 23.72 7.88 -10.90
C ILE A 35 25.08 8.58 -11.01
N ARG A 36 25.65 9.00 -9.89
CA ARG A 36 26.96 9.66 -9.86
C ARG A 36 28.05 8.79 -10.46
N LEU A 37 28.15 7.51 -10.08
CA LEU A 37 29.13 6.57 -10.62
C LEU A 37 28.95 6.37 -12.11
N LEU A 38 27.72 6.19 -12.59
CA LEU A 38 27.44 5.98 -14.01
C LEU A 38 27.75 7.23 -14.85
N ALA A 39 27.45 8.43 -14.34
CA ALA A 39 27.65 9.68 -15.04
C ALA A 39 29.11 10.17 -15.04
N MET A 40 29.98 9.63 -14.18
CA MET A 40 31.29 10.19 -13.88
C MET A 40 32.22 10.30 -15.10
N LYS A 41 32.14 9.37 -16.04
CA LYS A 41 33.03 9.34 -17.22
C LYS A 41 32.70 10.43 -18.26
N TYR A 42 31.42 10.53 -18.63
CA TYR A 42 30.98 11.42 -19.72
C TYR A 42 30.36 12.72 -19.24
N ARG A 43 29.90 12.78 -18.01
CA ARG A 43 29.22 13.92 -17.37
C ARG A 43 27.99 14.44 -18.13
N ASN A 44 27.42 13.65 -19.03
CA ASN A 44 26.19 14.00 -19.73
C ASN A 44 25.00 13.58 -18.90
N LEU A 45 24.75 14.30 -17.83
CA LEU A 45 23.66 14.06 -16.88
C LEU A 45 22.63 15.18 -16.98
N CYS A 46 21.39 14.82 -17.24
CA CYS A 46 20.23 15.68 -17.17
C CYS A 46 19.31 15.17 -16.07
N VAL A 47 18.97 16.02 -15.12
CA VAL A 47 18.00 15.69 -14.07
C VAL A 47 16.79 16.60 -14.20
N VAL A 48 15.60 16.03 -14.02
CA VAL A 48 14.33 16.73 -14.00
C VAL A 48 13.68 16.45 -12.67
N GLY A 49 13.07 17.46 -12.05
CA GLY A 49 12.39 17.29 -10.78
C GLY A 49 11.76 18.58 -10.31
N ASP A 50 10.97 18.46 -9.27
CA ASP A 50 10.31 19.56 -8.60
C ASP A 50 10.51 19.43 -7.08
N ASP A 51 11.35 20.26 -6.52
CA ASP A 51 11.66 20.28 -5.09
C ASP A 51 10.42 20.49 -4.21
N ALA A 52 9.40 21.20 -4.72
CA ALA A 52 8.12 21.38 -4.05
C ALA A 52 7.29 20.09 -3.94
N GLN A 53 7.60 19.06 -4.75
CA GLN A 53 6.93 17.76 -4.76
C GLN A 53 7.71 16.66 -4.03
N SER A 54 8.77 16.98 -3.29
CA SER A 54 9.54 16.02 -2.50
C SER A 54 8.76 15.58 -1.26
N ILE A 55 7.99 14.50 -1.38
CA ILE A 55 7.12 13.96 -0.33
C ILE A 55 7.50 12.55 0.13
N TYR A 56 8.62 11.98 -0.36
CA TYR A 56 9.06 10.61 -0.07
C TYR A 56 10.25 10.53 0.90
N SER A 57 10.45 11.55 1.77
CA SER A 57 11.51 11.52 2.79
C SER A 57 11.37 10.31 3.73
N PHE A 58 10.16 9.89 4.07
CA PHE A 58 9.87 8.70 4.89
C PHE A 58 10.29 7.37 4.21
N ARG A 59 10.54 7.38 2.88
CA ARG A 59 11.12 6.27 2.11
C ARG A 59 12.61 6.44 1.84
N GLY A 60 13.24 7.43 2.49
CA GLY A 60 14.67 7.70 2.36
C GLY A 60 15.06 8.63 1.22
N ALA A 61 14.09 9.30 0.56
CA ALA A 61 14.42 10.34 -0.40
C ALA A 61 15.14 11.50 0.28
N ASN A 62 16.14 12.05 -0.41
CA ASN A 62 16.94 13.15 0.08
C ASN A 62 16.82 14.36 -0.86
N ILE A 63 16.09 15.38 -0.43
CA ILE A 63 15.85 16.59 -1.19
C ILE A 63 17.16 17.36 -1.50
N ASP A 64 18.20 17.22 -0.68
CA ASP A 64 19.50 17.85 -0.94
C ASP A 64 20.11 17.40 -2.28
N ASN A 65 19.75 16.25 -2.80
CA ASN A 65 20.23 15.80 -4.10
C ASN A 65 19.85 16.77 -5.22
N ILE A 66 18.64 17.34 -5.20
CA ILE A 66 18.21 18.33 -6.21
C ILE A 66 18.61 19.75 -5.82
N LEU A 67 18.48 20.13 -4.55
CA LEU A 67 18.78 21.49 -4.09
C LEU A 67 20.26 21.84 -4.27
N ARG A 68 21.16 20.90 -4.05
CA ARG A 68 22.62 21.08 -4.16
C ARG A 68 23.20 20.54 -5.46
N PHE A 69 22.39 20.29 -6.46
CA PHE A 69 22.87 19.72 -7.73
C PHE A 69 23.95 20.55 -8.39
N GLN A 70 23.80 21.89 -8.42
CA GLN A 70 24.80 22.78 -9.01
C GLN A 70 26.11 22.85 -8.22
N GLU A 71 26.08 22.62 -6.91
CA GLU A 71 27.29 22.53 -6.09
C GLU A 71 28.06 21.23 -6.37
N GLN A 72 27.33 20.13 -6.58
CA GLN A 72 27.90 18.80 -6.84
C GLN A 72 28.40 18.65 -8.28
N TYR A 73 27.72 19.29 -9.22
CA TYR A 73 28.05 19.25 -10.65
C TYR A 73 28.37 20.66 -11.15
N SER A 74 29.61 21.10 -10.88
CA SER A 74 30.08 22.41 -11.32
C SER A 74 29.97 22.56 -12.84
N GLY A 75 29.44 23.70 -13.30
CA GLY A 75 29.19 23.97 -14.72
C GLY A 75 27.84 23.48 -15.22
N SER A 76 27.01 22.85 -14.37
CA SER A 76 25.64 22.52 -14.73
C SER A 76 24.79 23.77 -14.95
N ARG A 77 23.79 23.69 -15.80
CA ARG A 77 22.85 24.77 -16.10
C ARG A 77 21.49 24.43 -15.52
N LEU A 78 20.89 25.38 -14.81
CA LEU A 78 19.52 25.27 -14.29
C LEU A 78 18.56 25.94 -15.29
N PHE A 79 17.52 25.18 -15.67
CA PHE A 79 16.40 25.67 -16.46
C PHE A 79 15.13 25.55 -15.60
N LYS A 80 14.36 26.63 -15.48
CA LYS A 80 13.10 26.63 -14.74
C LYS A 80 11.94 26.53 -15.72
N LEU A 81 11.09 25.54 -15.53
CA LEU A 81 9.86 25.33 -16.29
C LEU A 81 8.68 25.90 -15.47
N GLU A 82 8.42 27.20 -15.64
CA GLU A 82 7.48 27.92 -14.81
C GLU A 82 6.04 27.95 -15.36
N GLN A 83 5.86 27.65 -16.66
CA GLN A 83 4.51 27.60 -17.22
C GLN A 83 3.83 26.25 -16.90
N ASN A 84 2.71 26.33 -16.18
CA ASN A 84 1.82 25.20 -15.92
C ASN A 84 0.76 25.08 -17.03
N TYR A 85 0.70 23.91 -17.65
CA TYR A 85 -0.25 23.60 -18.73
C TYR A 85 -1.44 22.74 -18.25
N ARG A 86 -1.42 22.29 -16.99
CA ARG A 86 -2.43 21.37 -16.43
C ARG A 86 -3.59 22.12 -15.82
N SER A 87 -3.30 23.09 -14.96
CA SER A 87 -4.26 23.68 -14.04
C SER A 87 -4.69 25.09 -14.45
N THR A 88 -5.85 25.51 -13.98
CA THR A 88 -6.36 26.88 -14.08
C THR A 88 -5.55 27.84 -13.22
N GLN A 89 -5.71 29.16 -13.44
CA GLN A 89 -4.95 30.18 -12.71
C GLN A 89 -5.25 30.14 -11.21
N THR A 90 -6.50 29.93 -10.80
CA THR A 90 -6.92 29.84 -9.40
C THR A 90 -6.15 28.73 -8.67
N ILE A 91 -6.03 27.56 -9.26
CA ILE A 91 -5.28 26.43 -8.65
C ILE A 91 -3.79 26.74 -8.54
N VAL A 92 -3.20 27.29 -9.60
CA VAL A 92 -1.77 27.62 -9.61
C VAL A 92 -1.45 28.72 -8.59
N SER A 93 -2.30 29.75 -8.49
CA SER A 93 -2.15 30.84 -7.51
C SER A 93 -2.21 30.30 -6.08
N ALA A 94 -3.16 29.42 -5.78
CA ALA A 94 -3.27 28.80 -4.46
C ALA A 94 -2.05 27.92 -4.13
N ALA A 95 -1.55 27.15 -5.11
CA ALA A 95 -0.36 26.32 -4.95
C ALA A 95 0.89 27.17 -4.69
N ASN A 96 1.08 28.27 -5.42
CA ASN A 96 2.17 29.22 -5.19
C ASN A 96 2.10 29.84 -3.80
N SER A 97 0.91 30.24 -3.35
CA SER A 97 0.69 30.79 -2.01
C SER A 97 1.08 29.79 -0.92
N LEU A 98 0.68 28.53 -1.08
CA LEU A 98 1.00 27.46 -0.15
C LEU A 98 2.50 27.18 -0.10
N ILE A 99 3.13 26.94 -1.26
CA ILE A 99 4.54 26.57 -1.33
C ILE A 99 5.48 27.71 -0.96
N GLY A 100 5.04 28.96 -1.10
CA GLY A 100 5.79 30.16 -0.67
C GLY A 100 6.16 30.18 0.82
N HIS A 101 5.51 29.36 1.65
CA HIS A 101 5.87 29.21 3.07
C HIS A 101 7.09 28.31 3.29
N ASN A 102 7.54 27.56 2.29
CA ASN A 102 8.73 26.74 2.38
C ASN A 102 10.00 27.59 2.25
N ARG A 103 10.94 27.43 3.20
CA ARG A 103 12.20 28.20 3.21
C ARG A 103 13.31 27.57 2.37
N GLY A 104 13.35 26.26 2.26
CA GLY A 104 14.39 25.52 1.52
C GLY A 104 13.85 25.06 0.16
N GLN A 105 13.88 25.94 -0.84
CA GLN A 105 13.37 25.60 -2.18
C GLN A 105 14.13 26.39 -3.26
N ILE A 106 14.09 25.85 -4.48
CA ILE A 106 14.53 26.58 -5.67
C ILE A 106 13.44 27.59 -6.02
N HIS A 107 13.72 28.87 -5.84
CA HIS A 107 12.72 29.92 -6.11
C HIS A 107 12.26 29.87 -7.58
N LYS A 108 10.95 29.74 -7.80
CA LYS A 108 10.28 29.74 -9.10
C LYS A 108 8.91 30.36 -8.96
N GLU A 109 8.43 30.97 -10.02
CA GLU A 109 7.09 31.58 -10.08
C GLU A 109 6.28 30.84 -11.15
N VAL A 110 5.51 29.85 -10.70
CA VAL A 110 4.68 29.03 -11.59
C VAL A 110 3.46 29.85 -12.02
N PHE A 111 3.16 29.90 -13.30
CA PHE A 111 1.99 30.61 -13.85
C PHE A 111 1.22 29.74 -14.83
N SER A 112 -0.06 30.03 -15.01
CA SER A 112 -0.92 29.39 -16.02
C SER A 112 -1.46 30.43 -16.99
N ARG A 113 -1.52 30.09 -18.27
CA ARG A 113 -2.19 30.87 -19.32
C ARG A 113 -3.59 30.39 -19.64
N LYS A 114 -4.08 29.41 -18.88
CA LYS A 114 -5.46 28.94 -18.98
C LYS A 114 -6.43 30.00 -18.39
N GLU A 115 -7.71 29.72 -18.46
CA GLU A 115 -8.77 30.46 -17.80
C GLU A 115 -8.55 30.59 -16.31
N LEU A 116 -9.22 31.56 -15.68
CA LEU A 116 -9.17 31.75 -14.23
C LEU A 116 -9.60 30.46 -13.48
N GLY A 117 -10.65 29.81 -13.98
CA GLY A 117 -11.25 28.64 -13.37
C GLY A 117 -12.14 28.96 -12.16
N GLU A 118 -12.78 27.93 -11.64
CA GLU A 118 -13.66 28.04 -10.49
C GLU A 118 -12.90 28.31 -9.20
N PRO A 119 -13.50 28.98 -8.22
CA PRO A 119 -12.95 29.15 -6.89
C PRO A 119 -12.77 27.80 -6.18
N ILE A 120 -11.73 27.72 -5.34
CA ILE A 120 -11.51 26.57 -4.46
C ILE A 120 -12.51 26.62 -3.31
N SER A 121 -13.31 25.56 -3.15
CA SER A 121 -14.28 25.45 -2.07
C SER A 121 -13.68 24.66 -0.90
N VAL A 122 -13.89 25.15 0.32
CA VAL A 122 -13.52 24.45 1.56
C VAL A 122 -14.79 24.01 2.26
N ILE A 123 -14.94 22.70 2.46
CA ILE A 123 -16.12 22.10 3.11
C ILE A 123 -15.67 21.50 4.44
N GLN A 124 -16.23 21.98 5.54
CA GLN A 124 -16.00 21.40 6.86
C GLN A 124 -17.14 20.44 7.21
N THR A 125 -16.79 19.25 7.67
CA THR A 125 -17.73 18.19 8.07
C THR A 125 -17.48 17.74 9.50
N TYR A 126 -18.45 17.03 10.10
CA TYR A 126 -18.37 16.57 11.48
C TYR A 126 -17.78 15.16 11.62
N SER A 127 -17.82 14.37 10.56
CA SER A 127 -17.31 13.00 10.54
C SER A 127 -16.72 12.64 9.18
N ASP A 128 -15.97 11.56 9.14
CA ASP A 128 -15.41 10.95 7.92
C ASP A 128 -16.52 10.47 6.96
N ILE A 129 -17.64 9.99 7.48
CA ILE A 129 -18.81 9.59 6.68
C ILE A 129 -19.50 10.82 6.09
N ASP A 130 -19.60 11.92 6.84
CA ASP A 130 -20.15 13.18 6.32
C ASP A 130 -19.25 13.77 5.23
N GLU A 131 -17.92 13.67 5.42
CA GLU A 131 -16.94 14.07 4.40
C GLU A 131 -17.14 13.26 3.11
N ALA A 132 -17.16 11.94 3.21
CA ALA A 132 -17.36 11.07 2.07
C ALA A 132 -18.73 11.30 1.38
N THR A 133 -19.75 11.61 2.16
CA THR A 133 -21.10 11.93 1.64
C THR A 133 -21.10 13.27 0.90
N ALA A 134 -20.43 14.29 1.44
CA ALA A 134 -20.31 15.59 0.78
C ALA A 134 -19.54 15.47 -0.55
N VAL A 135 -18.42 14.74 -0.55
CA VAL A 135 -17.66 14.46 -1.78
C VAL A 135 -18.51 13.69 -2.80
N MET A 136 -19.27 12.69 -2.34
CA MET A 136 -20.17 11.94 -3.22
C MET A 136 -21.23 12.82 -3.88
N LYS A 137 -21.76 13.80 -3.13
CA LYS A 137 -22.70 14.78 -3.66
C LYS A 137 -22.05 15.61 -4.78
N CYS A 138 -20.86 16.14 -4.55
CA CYS A 138 -20.11 16.87 -5.58
C CYS A 138 -19.84 16.02 -6.83
N ILE A 139 -19.42 14.75 -6.66
CA ILE A 139 -19.21 13.82 -7.77
C ILE A 139 -20.49 13.67 -8.62
N ARG A 140 -21.65 13.53 -7.98
CA ARG A 140 -22.93 13.42 -8.68
C ARG A 140 -23.33 14.73 -9.39
N GLU A 141 -23.09 15.87 -8.76
CA GLU A 141 -23.33 17.18 -9.36
C GLU A 141 -22.51 17.37 -10.63
N PHE A 142 -21.21 17.13 -10.58
CA PHE A 142 -20.33 17.19 -11.77
C PHE A 142 -20.74 16.18 -12.84
N ARG A 143 -21.10 14.97 -12.44
CA ARG A 143 -21.54 13.94 -13.39
C ARG A 143 -22.85 14.32 -14.10
N ASN A 144 -23.82 14.84 -13.36
CA ASN A 144 -25.17 15.11 -13.87
C ASN A 144 -25.28 16.46 -14.60
N ASN A 145 -24.66 17.49 -14.01
CA ASN A 145 -24.82 18.87 -14.52
C ASN A 145 -23.80 19.19 -15.61
N GLU A 146 -22.56 18.75 -15.43
CA GLU A 146 -21.44 19.07 -16.32
C GLU A 146 -21.04 17.91 -17.23
N GLN A 147 -21.69 16.75 -17.09
CA GLN A 147 -21.42 15.54 -17.88
C GLN A 147 -19.97 15.04 -17.78
N ILE A 148 -19.25 15.39 -16.69
CA ILE A 148 -17.87 14.96 -16.48
C ILE A 148 -17.88 13.44 -16.18
N PRO A 149 -17.13 12.62 -16.92
CA PRO A 149 -17.05 11.18 -16.65
C PRO A 149 -16.31 10.91 -15.34
N TYR A 150 -16.70 9.86 -14.62
CA TYR A 150 -16.04 9.45 -13.36
C TYR A 150 -14.53 9.25 -13.49
N SER A 151 -14.05 8.82 -14.66
CA SER A 151 -12.62 8.64 -14.95
C SER A 151 -11.79 9.93 -14.93
N GLN A 152 -12.44 11.09 -14.95
CA GLN A 152 -11.82 12.41 -14.87
C GLN A 152 -11.92 13.03 -13.47
N MET A 153 -12.50 12.32 -12.52
CA MET A 153 -12.60 12.77 -11.13
C MET A 153 -11.62 11.99 -10.25
N ALA A 154 -10.99 12.68 -9.29
CA ALA A 154 -10.09 12.06 -8.34
C ALA A 154 -10.36 12.58 -6.92
N VAL A 155 -10.28 11.71 -5.94
CA VAL A 155 -10.30 12.04 -4.51
C VAL A 155 -8.91 11.74 -3.95
N LEU A 156 -8.27 12.74 -3.36
CA LEU A 156 -6.96 12.62 -2.73
C LEU A 156 -7.12 12.70 -1.21
N TYR A 157 -6.41 11.85 -0.50
CA TYR A 157 -6.42 11.81 0.96
C TYR A 157 -5.01 11.65 1.52
N ARG A 158 -4.80 12.00 2.79
CA ARG A 158 -3.48 11.99 3.43
C ARG A 158 -3.03 10.60 3.86
N THR A 159 -3.95 9.78 4.35
CA THR A 159 -3.66 8.43 4.87
C THR A 159 -4.58 7.39 4.27
N ASN A 160 -4.10 6.16 4.14
CA ASN A 160 -4.89 5.05 3.59
C ASN A 160 -6.14 4.73 4.42
N ALA A 161 -6.15 5.03 5.71
CA ALA A 161 -7.31 4.80 6.59
C ALA A 161 -8.53 5.60 6.13
N GLN A 162 -8.33 6.80 5.58
CA GLN A 162 -9.41 7.66 5.08
C GLN A 162 -10.16 7.07 3.89
N SER A 163 -9.52 6.18 3.09
CA SER A 163 -10.17 5.59 1.92
C SER A 163 -11.42 4.79 2.27
N ARG A 164 -11.50 4.22 3.47
CA ARG A 164 -12.60 3.34 3.90
C ARG A 164 -13.97 4.02 3.81
N ALA A 165 -14.09 5.23 4.36
CA ALA A 165 -15.35 5.98 4.34
C ALA A 165 -15.78 6.29 2.88
N PHE A 166 -14.83 6.70 2.03
CA PHE A 166 -15.09 6.94 0.61
C PHE A 166 -15.50 5.66 -0.12
N GLU A 167 -14.79 4.55 0.07
CA GLU A 167 -15.12 3.26 -0.55
C GLU A 167 -16.52 2.79 -0.16
N GLU A 168 -16.91 2.95 1.10
CA GLU A 168 -18.23 2.57 1.60
C GLU A 168 -19.35 3.40 0.94
N VAL A 169 -19.19 4.73 0.91
CA VAL A 169 -20.19 5.65 0.35
C VAL A 169 -20.30 5.48 -1.17
N LEU A 170 -19.18 5.36 -1.88
CA LEU A 170 -19.16 5.14 -3.33
C LEU A 170 -19.81 3.83 -3.72
N ARG A 171 -19.54 2.74 -2.96
CA ARG A 171 -20.15 1.43 -3.17
C ARG A 171 -21.66 1.45 -2.92
N LYS A 172 -22.12 2.07 -1.81
CA LYS A 172 -23.56 2.23 -1.51
C LYS A 172 -24.26 3.03 -2.60
N SER A 173 -23.54 3.96 -3.23
CA SER A 173 -24.05 4.81 -4.30
C SER A 173 -23.91 4.20 -5.70
N SER A 174 -23.39 2.99 -5.82
CA SER A 174 -23.12 2.29 -7.09
C SER A 174 -22.21 3.10 -8.04
N VAL A 175 -21.28 3.88 -7.51
CA VAL A 175 -20.32 4.65 -8.30
C VAL A 175 -19.04 3.83 -8.45
N PRO A 176 -18.58 3.55 -9.68
CA PRO A 176 -17.35 2.83 -9.90
C PRO A 176 -16.15 3.66 -9.45
N TYR A 177 -15.21 3.04 -8.73
CA TYR A 177 -13.99 3.69 -8.28
C TYR A 177 -12.79 2.75 -8.36
N ARG A 178 -11.60 3.32 -8.30
CA ARG A 178 -10.34 2.60 -8.21
C ARG A 178 -9.42 3.27 -7.18
N VAL A 179 -8.91 2.49 -6.24
CA VAL A 179 -7.92 2.96 -5.26
C VAL A 179 -6.52 2.77 -5.82
N TYR A 180 -5.72 3.84 -5.83
CA TYR A 180 -4.33 3.84 -6.26
C TYR A 180 -3.41 4.04 -5.06
N GLY A 181 -2.29 3.31 -5.03
CA GLY A 181 -1.24 3.50 -4.03
C GLY A 181 -1.53 2.93 -2.65
N GLY A 182 -2.76 2.48 -2.39
CA GLY A 182 -3.16 1.79 -1.17
C GLY A 182 -3.68 0.38 -1.49
N MET A 183 -3.54 -0.53 -0.54
CA MET A 183 -4.33 -1.75 -0.60
C MET A 183 -5.76 -1.38 -0.19
N SER A 184 -6.76 -1.75 -1.02
CA SER A 184 -8.16 -1.70 -0.60
C SER A 184 -8.31 -2.35 0.77
N PHE A 185 -9.22 -1.86 1.62
CA PHE A 185 -9.49 -2.44 2.93
C PHE A 185 -9.58 -3.98 2.88
N TYR A 186 -10.29 -4.52 1.88
CA TYR A 186 -10.43 -5.96 1.68
C TYR A 186 -9.15 -6.66 1.16
N GLN A 187 -8.14 -5.91 0.74
CA GLN A 187 -6.84 -6.45 0.31
C GLN A 187 -5.80 -6.45 1.42
N ARG A 188 -6.08 -5.79 2.54
CA ARG A 188 -5.20 -5.80 3.71
C ARG A 188 -5.01 -7.23 4.22
N LYS A 189 -3.80 -7.53 4.66
CA LYS A 189 -3.43 -8.87 5.15
C LYS A 189 -4.35 -9.33 6.27
N GLU A 190 -4.57 -8.48 7.27
CA GLU A 190 -5.38 -8.73 8.47
C GLU A 190 -6.83 -9.09 8.08
N ILE A 191 -7.40 -8.33 7.13
CA ILE A 191 -8.77 -8.56 6.64
C ILE A 191 -8.87 -9.88 5.88
N LYS A 192 -7.88 -10.19 5.02
CA LYS A 192 -7.83 -11.48 4.31
C LYS A 192 -7.67 -12.64 5.28
N ASP A 193 -6.94 -12.45 6.38
CA ASP A 193 -6.74 -13.47 7.39
C ASP A 193 -8.04 -13.71 8.17
N ILE A 194 -8.78 -12.67 8.56
CA ILE A 194 -10.11 -12.78 9.18
C ILE A 194 -11.08 -13.48 8.22
N ILE A 195 -11.12 -13.07 6.95
CA ILE A 195 -11.97 -13.70 5.93
C ILE A 195 -11.62 -15.18 5.78
N ALA A 196 -10.35 -15.56 5.81
CA ALA A 196 -9.94 -16.95 5.71
C ALA A 196 -10.39 -17.76 6.94
N TYR A 197 -10.35 -17.20 8.15
CA TYR A 197 -10.95 -17.83 9.32
C TYR A 197 -12.46 -18.04 9.16
N LEU A 198 -13.17 -17.02 8.68
CA LEU A 198 -14.62 -17.12 8.42
C LEU A 198 -14.94 -18.20 7.36
N ARG A 199 -14.19 -18.21 6.26
CA ARG A 199 -14.32 -19.24 5.21
C ARG A 199 -14.12 -20.64 5.78
N LEU A 200 -13.06 -20.83 6.58
CA LEU A 200 -12.77 -22.11 7.22
C LEU A 200 -13.81 -22.49 8.28
N THR A 201 -14.40 -21.52 8.95
CA THR A 201 -15.50 -21.72 9.89
C THR A 201 -16.76 -22.26 9.19
N VAL A 202 -17.09 -21.73 8.01
CA VAL A 202 -18.26 -22.17 7.23
C VAL A 202 -17.96 -23.46 6.46
N ASN A 203 -16.76 -23.58 5.91
CA ASN A 203 -16.33 -24.74 5.15
C ASN A 203 -14.94 -25.20 5.60
N MET A 204 -14.90 -26.21 6.45
CA MET A 204 -13.65 -26.75 7.01
C MET A 204 -12.75 -27.43 5.94
N TYR A 205 -13.28 -27.70 4.74
CA TYR A 205 -12.55 -28.30 3.62
C TYR A 205 -11.91 -27.26 2.70
N ASP A 206 -11.99 -25.96 3.03
CA ASP A 206 -11.34 -24.89 2.28
C ASP A 206 -9.82 -24.92 2.49
N GLU A 207 -9.10 -25.57 1.58
CA GLU A 207 -7.66 -25.77 1.67
C GLU A 207 -6.87 -24.44 1.61
N GLU A 208 -7.33 -23.48 0.82
CA GLU A 208 -6.67 -22.16 0.72
C GLU A 208 -6.78 -21.41 2.05
N ALA A 209 -7.97 -21.37 2.61
CA ALA A 209 -8.21 -20.76 3.92
C ALA A 209 -7.42 -21.49 5.03
N LEU A 210 -7.39 -22.82 5.01
CA LEU A 210 -6.61 -23.62 5.94
C LEU A 210 -5.12 -23.28 5.88
N ARG A 211 -4.50 -23.29 4.69
CA ARG A 211 -3.09 -22.94 4.50
C ARG A 211 -2.78 -21.57 5.04
N ARG A 212 -3.70 -20.63 4.86
CA ARG A 212 -3.51 -19.25 5.25
C ARG A 212 -3.49 -19.06 6.77
N VAL A 213 -4.38 -19.72 7.51
CA VAL A 213 -4.61 -19.40 8.93
C VAL A 213 -4.09 -20.42 9.93
N ILE A 214 -3.71 -21.64 9.52
CA ILE A 214 -3.30 -22.69 10.45
C ILE A 214 -2.10 -22.28 11.34
N ASN A 215 -1.19 -21.50 10.81
CA ASN A 215 -0.04 -20.96 11.55
C ASN A 215 -0.07 -19.42 11.69
N TYR A 216 -1.21 -18.80 11.51
CA TYR A 216 -1.37 -17.37 11.74
C TYR A 216 -2.54 -17.09 12.71
N PRO A 217 -2.29 -16.39 13.83
CA PRO A 217 -0.98 -16.04 14.41
C PRO A 217 -0.06 -17.24 14.66
N ALA A 218 1.23 -16.98 14.85
CA ALA A 218 2.24 -18.02 14.93
C ALA A 218 1.95 -19.06 16.03
N ARG A 219 1.69 -20.32 15.63
CA ARG A 219 1.41 -21.46 16.52
C ARG A 219 2.58 -22.45 16.58
N GLY A 220 3.67 -22.17 15.86
CA GLY A 220 4.78 -23.08 15.72
C GLY A 220 4.44 -24.32 14.88
N ILE A 221 3.53 -24.16 13.90
CA ILE A 221 3.21 -25.13 12.87
C ILE A 221 3.95 -24.70 11.60
N GLY A 222 5.15 -25.23 11.40
CA GLY A 222 6.02 -24.84 10.28
C GLY A 222 5.56 -25.43 8.93
N GLN A 223 6.12 -24.90 7.83
CA GLN A 223 5.84 -25.32 6.47
C GLN A 223 6.04 -26.81 6.26
N THR A 224 7.12 -27.39 6.84
CA THR A 224 7.40 -28.83 6.77
C THR A 224 6.28 -29.69 7.37
N THR A 225 5.60 -29.22 8.41
CA THR A 225 4.43 -29.90 8.99
C THR A 225 3.23 -29.83 8.06
N LEU A 226 3.00 -28.66 7.46
CA LEU A 226 1.95 -28.48 6.46
C LEU A 226 2.15 -29.42 5.27
N ASP A 227 3.36 -29.46 4.75
CA ASP A 227 3.69 -30.35 3.60
C ASP A 227 3.42 -31.81 3.94
N LYS A 228 3.69 -32.24 5.18
CA LYS A 228 3.35 -33.60 5.65
C LYS A 228 1.84 -33.82 5.69
N VAL A 229 1.06 -32.83 6.17
CA VAL A 229 -0.41 -32.91 6.20
C VAL A 229 -1.01 -33.07 4.79
N PHE A 230 -0.57 -32.22 3.85
CA PHE A 230 -1.05 -32.26 2.48
C PHE A 230 -0.59 -33.53 1.73
N LYS A 231 0.64 -33.99 1.97
CA LYS A 231 1.13 -35.25 1.42
C LYS A 231 0.34 -36.46 1.96
N ALA A 232 0.07 -36.48 3.26
CA ALA A 232 -0.75 -37.54 3.86
C ALA A 232 -2.17 -37.53 3.30
N ALA A 233 -2.79 -36.38 3.08
CA ALA A 233 -4.10 -36.25 2.44
C ALA A 233 -4.10 -36.88 1.03
N SER A 234 -3.08 -36.59 0.23
CA SER A 234 -2.94 -37.16 -1.10
C SER A 234 -2.72 -38.70 -1.07
N VAL A 235 -1.88 -39.18 -0.14
CA VAL A 235 -1.56 -40.60 -0.01
C VAL A 235 -2.77 -41.44 0.44
N HIS A 236 -3.60 -40.88 1.31
CA HIS A 236 -4.78 -41.55 1.88
C HIS A 236 -6.08 -41.19 1.16
N GLU A 237 -6.00 -40.50 0.02
CA GLU A 237 -7.17 -40.09 -0.78
C GLU A 237 -8.26 -39.40 0.05
N THR A 238 -7.82 -38.51 0.97
CA THR A 238 -8.67 -37.78 1.92
C THR A 238 -8.35 -36.28 1.91
N THR A 239 -9.07 -35.48 2.70
CA THR A 239 -8.84 -34.05 2.76
C THR A 239 -7.79 -33.71 3.81
N PRO A 240 -7.04 -32.57 3.67
CA PRO A 240 -6.12 -32.10 4.70
C PRO A 240 -6.80 -31.90 6.06
N TRP A 241 -8.07 -31.51 6.08
CA TRP A 241 -8.84 -31.35 7.31
C TRP A 241 -9.06 -32.69 8.04
N GLU A 242 -9.42 -33.73 7.31
CA GLU A 242 -9.58 -35.10 7.88
C GLU A 242 -8.27 -35.66 8.42
N VAL A 243 -7.16 -35.37 7.74
CA VAL A 243 -5.82 -35.72 8.23
C VAL A 243 -5.54 -35.01 9.56
N LEU A 244 -5.87 -33.72 9.69
CA LEU A 244 -5.70 -32.98 10.95
C LEU A 244 -6.56 -33.56 12.08
N CYS A 245 -7.77 -34.04 11.76
CA CYS A 245 -8.69 -34.67 12.70
C CYS A 245 -8.24 -36.08 13.13
N THR A 246 -7.37 -36.72 12.33
CA THR A 246 -6.98 -38.13 12.53
C THR A 246 -5.48 -38.27 12.76
N PRO A 247 -5.00 -38.11 14.01
CA PRO A 247 -3.56 -38.09 14.32
C PRO A 247 -2.77 -39.32 13.85
N LYS A 248 -3.44 -40.44 13.67
CA LYS A 248 -2.85 -41.70 13.17
C LYS A 248 -2.31 -41.56 11.75
N LEU A 249 -2.85 -40.68 10.94
CA LEU A 249 -2.41 -40.41 9.57
C LEU A 249 -1.14 -39.54 9.48
N LEU A 250 -0.64 -39.07 10.64
CA LEU A 250 0.58 -38.24 10.77
C LEU A 250 1.61 -38.89 11.70
N PRO A 251 2.13 -40.11 11.39
CA PRO A 251 3.06 -40.80 12.27
C PRO A 251 4.37 -40.01 12.50
N ASP A 252 4.84 -39.29 11.49
CA ASP A 252 6.11 -38.55 11.48
C ASP A 252 6.04 -37.16 12.12
N VAL A 253 4.96 -36.81 12.82
CA VAL A 253 4.80 -35.55 13.53
C VAL A 253 4.95 -35.78 15.02
N ASN A 254 5.83 -35.03 15.68
CA ASN A 254 6.07 -35.16 17.12
C ASN A 254 4.83 -34.79 17.96
N ALA A 255 4.79 -35.28 19.20
CA ALA A 255 3.63 -35.13 20.10
C ALA A 255 3.28 -33.65 20.35
N GLY A 256 4.26 -32.76 20.50
CA GLY A 256 4.03 -31.32 20.74
C GLY A 256 3.38 -30.64 19.55
N THR A 257 3.84 -30.92 18.34
CA THR A 257 3.23 -30.36 17.12
C THR A 257 1.83 -30.95 16.90
N ARG A 258 1.63 -32.24 17.18
CA ARG A 258 0.32 -32.90 17.10
C ARG A 258 -0.70 -32.26 18.04
N SER A 259 -0.29 -31.93 19.27
CA SER A 259 -1.14 -31.22 20.23
C SER A 259 -1.57 -29.83 19.69
N LYS A 260 -0.66 -29.09 19.06
CA LYS A 260 -0.99 -27.79 18.43
C LYS A 260 -1.97 -27.91 17.27
N LEU A 261 -1.81 -28.94 16.41
CA LEU A 261 -2.74 -29.21 15.32
C LEU A 261 -4.14 -29.54 15.86
N LEU A 262 -4.23 -30.39 16.89
CA LEU A 262 -5.50 -30.72 17.52
C LEU A 262 -6.17 -29.51 18.18
N ALA A 263 -5.41 -28.67 18.87
CA ALA A 263 -5.93 -27.42 19.44
C ALA A 263 -6.51 -26.50 18.38
N PHE A 264 -5.84 -26.36 17.24
CA PHE A 264 -6.35 -25.60 16.09
C PHE A 264 -7.65 -26.20 15.54
N VAL A 265 -7.70 -27.52 15.36
CA VAL A 265 -8.92 -28.21 14.91
C VAL A 265 -10.09 -27.99 15.86
N GLN A 266 -9.86 -28.10 17.17
CA GLN A 266 -10.89 -27.87 18.18
C GLN A 266 -11.42 -26.43 18.12
N MET A 267 -10.53 -25.45 17.98
CA MET A 267 -10.91 -24.04 17.86
C MET A 267 -11.83 -23.82 16.63
N ILE A 268 -11.44 -24.31 15.46
CA ILE A 268 -12.26 -24.16 14.23
C ILE A 268 -13.60 -24.88 14.38
N LYS A 269 -13.64 -26.08 14.95
CA LYS A 269 -14.89 -26.80 15.22
C LYS A 269 -15.83 -26.03 16.12
N SER A 270 -15.30 -25.39 17.18
CA SER A 270 -16.12 -24.56 18.07
C SER A 270 -16.77 -23.37 17.36
N PHE A 271 -16.06 -22.76 16.41
CA PHE A 271 -16.64 -21.70 15.57
C PHE A 271 -17.68 -22.23 14.60
N ASN A 272 -17.42 -23.40 13.99
CA ASN A 272 -18.36 -24.05 13.07
C ASN A 272 -19.68 -24.43 13.76
N GLU A 273 -19.65 -24.92 14.98
CA GLU A 273 -20.86 -25.25 15.74
C GLU A 273 -21.74 -24.02 16.06
N ARG A 274 -21.15 -22.87 16.04
CA ARG A 274 -21.79 -21.60 16.40
C ARG A 274 -22.21 -20.75 15.19
N HIS A 275 -21.64 -20.96 14.01
CA HIS A 275 -21.82 -20.09 12.86
C HIS A 275 -23.28 -19.92 12.38
N SER A 276 -24.14 -20.89 12.68
CA SER A 276 -25.58 -20.83 12.35
C SER A 276 -26.46 -20.30 13.49
N LYS A 277 -25.89 -20.08 14.69
CA LYS A 277 -26.61 -19.70 15.91
C LYS A 277 -26.29 -18.27 16.32
N ASP A 278 -25.03 -17.84 16.17
CA ASP A 278 -24.55 -16.54 16.56
C ASP A 278 -24.73 -15.53 15.43
N ASP A 279 -24.86 -14.25 15.76
CA ASP A 279 -24.78 -13.20 14.77
C ASP A 279 -23.34 -13.05 14.24
N ALA A 280 -23.21 -12.56 13.01
CA ALA A 280 -21.93 -12.48 12.32
C ALA A 280 -20.91 -11.59 13.06
N TYR A 281 -21.36 -10.51 13.71
CA TYR A 281 -20.48 -9.59 14.41
C TYR A 281 -19.86 -10.26 15.65
N SER A 282 -20.68 -10.90 16.48
CA SER A 282 -20.22 -11.62 17.66
C SER A 282 -19.27 -12.76 17.31
N LEU A 283 -19.56 -13.51 16.24
CA LEU A 283 -18.70 -14.59 15.76
C LEU A 283 -17.35 -14.05 15.30
N VAL A 284 -17.30 -12.95 14.54
CA VAL A 284 -16.05 -12.32 14.10
C VAL A 284 -15.21 -11.87 15.28
N LEU A 285 -15.81 -11.20 16.27
CA LEU A 285 -15.09 -10.77 17.48
C LEU A 285 -14.47 -11.95 18.23
N ASP A 286 -15.21 -13.04 18.36
CA ASP A 286 -14.71 -14.25 19.02
C ASP A 286 -13.59 -14.92 18.24
N ILE A 287 -13.70 -14.99 16.90
CA ILE A 287 -12.62 -15.49 16.04
C ILE A 287 -11.35 -14.64 16.25
N VAL A 288 -11.45 -13.32 16.19
CA VAL A 288 -10.31 -12.40 16.36
C VAL A 288 -9.65 -12.57 17.73
N ARG A 289 -10.45 -12.73 18.80
CA ARG A 289 -9.93 -12.92 20.16
C ARG A 289 -9.32 -14.30 20.37
N GLN A 290 -10.07 -15.36 20.07
CA GLN A 290 -9.67 -16.75 20.37
C GLN A 290 -8.57 -17.25 19.46
N SER A 291 -8.50 -16.78 18.21
CA SER A 291 -7.37 -17.10 17.32
C SER A 291 -6.05 -16.48 17.75
N GLY A 292 -6.09 -15.42 18.57
CA GLY A 292 -4.94 -14.63 19.00
C GLY A 292 -4.59 -13.48 18.03
N MET A 293 -5.39 -13.24 16.99
CA MET A 293 -5.14 -12.16 16.02
C MET A 293 -5.12 -10.78 16.68
N GLN A 294 -6.00 -10.52 17.64
CA GLN A 294 -6.03 -9.26 18.37
C GLN A 294 -4.70 -8.96 19.08
N ALA A 295 -4.11 -10.00 19.68
CA ALA A 295 -2.82 -9.85 20.36
C ALA A 295 -1.66 -9.65 19.39
N GLU A 296 -1.75 -10.24 18.20
CA GLU A 296 -0.71 -10.11 17.16
C GLU A 296 -0.75 -8.71 16.52
N VAL A 297 -1.92 -8.20 16.18
CA VAL A 297 -2.11 -6.84 15.63
C VAL A 297 -1.63 -5.79 16.65
N ASN A 298 -1.96 -5.97 17.94
CA ASN A 298 -1.51 -5.05 18.99
C ASN A 298 0.01 -5.09 19.25
N ARG A 299 0.72 -6.11 18.78
CA ARG A 299 2.20 -6.17 18.82
C ARG A 299 2.86 -5.47 17.63
N GLY A 300 2.15 -5.33 16.53
CA GLY A 300 2.58 -4.54 15.39
C GLY A 300 2.72 -3.07 15.82
N HIS A 301 3.89 -2.47 15.59
CA HIS A 301 4.17 -1.10 16.04
C HIS A 301 3.73 -0.03 15.02
N GLU A 302 2.96 -0.38 14.00
CA GLU A 302 2.45 0.59 13.04
C GLU A 302 1.04 1.04 13.43
N PRO A 303 0.78 2.37 13.52
CA PRO A 303 -0.55 2.90 13.87
C PRO A 303 -1.66 2.47 12.91
N GLU A 304 -1.31 2.03 11.70
CA GLU A 304 -2.25 1.55 10.69
C GLU A 304 -2.80 0.14 10.99
N ASP A 305 -2.12 -0.63 11.86
CA ASP A 305 -2.52 -1.99 12.25
C ASP A 305 -3.53 -1.99 13.41
N ILE A 306 -3.73 -0.84 14.09
CA ILE A 306 -4.54 -0.72 15.31
C ILE A 306 -5.95 -0.15 15.01
N ALA A 307 -6.17 0.41 13.83
CA ALA A 307 -7.44 0.97 13.36
C ALA A 307 -8.23 -0.07 12.53
#